data_e9db0ce895a3ae7b3f125c4fff1eee23
#
_entry.id   e9db0ce895a3ae7b3f125c4fff1eee23
#
_cell.length_a   1.000
_cell.length_b   1.000
_cell.length_c   1.000
_cell.angle_alpha   90.00
_cell.angle_beta   90.00
_cell.angle_gamma   90.00
#
_symmetry.space_group_name_H-M   'P 1'
#
loop_
_entity.id
_entity.type
_entity.pdbx_description
1 polymer ?
#
loop_
_entity_poly.entity_id
_entity_poly.type
_entity_poly.pdbx_seq_one_letter_code
_entity_poly.pdbx_strand_id
1 'polypeptide(L)'
;MSILIQPIANVLRVLWVAPVSAFALPLLPLALWRGRWRVNNGVLEIVSPALSWFLQGPWFRAMSGGTGFAAATIGHVIVARDIGCMDNCRVHEHVHVRQCERWGALFPLAYVGAGLYAAWRARRWSAYYWDNRFEREARAAEV
;
A
#
# COMPACT_ATOMS: atom_id res chain seq x y z
N MET A 1 30.17 -11.47 -12.79
CA MET A 1 29.42 -12.15 -11.71
C MET A 1 28.25 -11.33 -11.13
N SER A 2 28.26 -10.00 -11.20
CA SER A 2 27.19 -9.12 -10.68
C SER A 2 25.90 -9.06 -11.52
N ILE A 3 25.94 -9.36 -12.80
CA ILE A 3 24.80 -9.23 -13.73
C ILE A 3 23.69 -10.27 -13.48
N LEU A 4 24.01 -11.45 -12.96
CA LEU A 4 23.03 -12.51 -12.69
C LEU A 4 22.42 -12.44 -11.28
N ILE A 5 23.01 -11.71 -10.36
CA ILE A 5 22.56 -11.61 -8.96
C ILE A 5 21.30 -10.73 -8.85
N GLN A 6 21.20 -9.65 -9.61
CA GLN A 6 20.06 -8.71 -9.59
C GLN A 6 18.73 -9.38 -9.96
N PRO A 7 18.59 -10.13 -11.06
CA PRO A 7 17.32 -10.76 -11.39
C PRO A 7 16.90 -11.83 -10.37
N ILE A 8 17.84 -12.61 -9.82
CA ILE A 8 17.56 -13.60 -8.79
C ILE A 8 17.07 -12.90 -7.51
N ALA A 9 17.71 -11.82 -7.07
CA ALA A 9 17.29 -11.05 -5.92
C ALA A 9 15.88 -10.47 -6.09
N ASN A 10 15.55 -9.99 -7.29
CA ASN A 10 14.20 -9.48 -7.59
C ASN A 10 13.14 -10.60 -7.54
N VAL A 11 13.42 -11.77 -8.10
CA VAL A 11 12.51 -12.92 -8.01
C VAL A 11 12.28 -13.34 -6.55
N LEU A 12 13.33 -13.40 -5.75
CA LEU A 12 13.21 -13.75 -4.33
C LEU A 12 12.38 -12.72 -3.55
N ARG A 13 12.53 -11.42 -3.85
CA ARG A 13 11.70 -10.36 -3.24
C ARG A 13 10.23 -10.52 -3.61
N VAL A 14 9.93 -10.76 -4.88
CA VAL A 14 8.55 -10.98 -5.35
C VAL A 14 7.94 -12.19 -4.65
N LEU A 15 8.66 -13.31 -4.58
CA LEU A 15 8.19 -14.52 -3.89
C LEU A 15 8.01 -14.30 -2.38
N TRP A 16 8.89 -13.53 -1.76
CA TRP A 16 8.81 -13.19 -0.33
C TRP A 16 7.58 -12.35 0.01
N VAL A 17 7.19 -11.44 -0.87
CA VAL A 17 6.04 -10.54 -0.71
C VAL A 17 4.75 -11.15 -1.31
N ALA A 18 4.86 -12.20 -2.12
CA ALA A 18 3.72 -12.82 -2.81
C ALA A 18 2.52 -13.14 -1.91
N PRO A 19 2.67 -13.65 -0.67
CA PRO A 19 1.53 -13.87 0.22
C PRO A 19 0.75 -12.59 0.53
N VAL A 20 1.44 -11.47 0.70
CA VAL A 20 0.79 -10.16 0.92
C VAL A 20 0.13 -9.68 -0.37
N SER A 21 0.82 -9.78 -1.50
CA SER A 21 0.28 -9.38 -2.81
C SER A 21 -0.96 -10.17 -3.21
N ALA A 22 -1.07 -11.44 -2.76
CA ALA A 22 -2.23 -12.28 -3.02
C ALA A 22 -3.53 -11.72 -2.43
N PHE A 23 -3.47 -10.92 -1.36
CA PHE A 23 -4.65 -10.22 -0.84
C PHE A 23 -5.21 -9.16 -1.80
N ALA A 24 -4.46 -8.75 -2.82
CA ALA A 24 -4.95 -7.88 -3.88
C ALA A 24 -5.77 -8.63 -4.97
N LEU A 25 -5.69 -9.97 -5.03
CA LEU A 25 -6.37 -10.77 -6.07
C LEU A 25 -7.88 -10.52 -6.14
N PRO A 26 -8.63 -10.39 -5.02
CA PRO A 26 -10.05 -10.08 -5.07
C PRO A 26 -10.36 -8.70 -5.67
N LEU A 27 -9.38 -7.79 -5.70
CA LEU A 27 -9.54 -6.45 -6.28
C LEU A 27 -9.28 -6.42 -7.79
N LEU A 28 -8.65 -7.48 -8.37
CA LEU A 28 -8.33 -7.54 -9.79
C LEU A 28 -9.57 -7.43 -10.69
N PRO A 29 -10.71 -8.10 -10.42
CA PRO A 29 -11.91 -7.93 -11.24
C PRO A 29 -12.41 -6.48 -11.26
N LEU A 30 -12.32 -5.76 -10.13
CA LEU A 30 -12.65 -4.33 -10.05
C LEU A 30 -11.67 -3.47 -10.84
N ALA A 31 -10.41 -3.86 -10.87
CA ALA A 31 -9.35 -3.22 -11.63
C ALA A 31 -9.51 -3.41 -13.14
N LEU A 32 -9.89 -4.61 -13.56
CA LEU A 32 -10.10 -4.95 -14.98
C LEU A 32 -11.37 -4.30 -15.52
N TRP A 33 -12.38 -4.03 -14.68
CA TRP A 33 -13.61 -3.38 -15.10
C TRP A 33 -13.44 -1.86 -15.14
N ARG A 34 -13.20 -1.30 -16.35
CA ARG A 34 -12.95 0.12 -16.63
C ARG A 34 -11.73 0.70 -15.89
N GLY A 35 -10.85 -0.17 -15.38
CA GLY A 35 -9.62 0.25 -14.75
C GLY A 35 -8.49 0.50 -15.75
N ARG A 36 -7.48 1.23 -15.29
CA ARG A 36 -6.17 1.34 -15.96
C ARG A 36 -5.14 0.72 -15.06
N TRP A 37 -4.21 0.01 -15.66
CA TRP A 37 -3.10 -0.60 -14.93
C TRP A 37 -1.80 -0.42 -15.68
N ARG A 38 -0.72 -0.37 -14.94
CA ARG A 38 0.65 -0.37 -15.48
C ARG A 38 1.58 -1.05 -14.49
N VAL A 39 2.73 -1.49 -14.98
CA VAL A 39 3.83 -1.97 -14.12
C VAL A 39 4.90 -0.89 -14.08
N ASN A 40 5.27 -0.48 -12.87
CA ASN A 40 6.29 0.52 -12.62
C ASN A 40 7.29 -0.03 -11.59
N ASN A 41 8.56 -0.20 -12.01
CA ASN A 41 9.61 -0.77 -11.17
C ASN A 41 9.24 -2.12 -10.50
N GLY A 42 8.52 -2.99 -11.22
CA GLY A 42 8.08 -4.30 -10.72
C GLY A 42 6.84 -4.26 -9.81
N VAL A 43 6.22 -3.09 -9.66
CA VAL A 43 4.99 -2.88 -8.88
C VAL A 43 3.82 -2.69 -9.84
N LEU A 44 2.72 -3.40 -9.60
CA LEU A 44 1.48 -3.26 -10.35
C LEU A 44 0.67 -2.08 -9.80
N GLU A 45 0.55 -1.02 -10.57
CA GLU A 45 -0.28 0.15 -10.25
C GLU A 45 -1.63 0.02 -10.94
N ILE A 46 -2.72 0.18 -10.17
CA ILE A 46 -4.10 0.01 -10.63
C ILE A 46 -4.94 1.21 -10.20
N VAL A 47 -5.72 1.76 -11.14
CA VAL A 47 -6.72 2.79 -10.85
C VAL A 47 -8.05 2.38 -11.48
N SER A 48 -9.16 2.53 -10.76
CA SER A 48 -10.50 2.31 -11.31
C SER A 48 -11.58 3.07 -10.53
N PRO A 49 -12.74 3.36 -11.16
CA PRO A 49 -13.87 3.97 -10.46
C PRO A 49 -14.38 3.14 -9.27
N ALA A 50 -14.34 1.81 -9.37
CA ALA A 50 -14.73 0.92 -8.29
C ALA A 50 -13.78 0.99 -7.10
N LEU A 51 -12.46 1.12 -7.34
CA LEU A 51 -11.46 1.35 -6.29
C LEU A 51 -11.64 2.72 -5.64
N SER A 52 -12.04 3.75 -6.39
CA SER A 52 -12.38 5.05 -5.83
C SER A 52 -13.51 4.95 -4.80
N TRP A 53 -14.59 4.24 -5.13
CA TRP A 53 -15.68 4.00 -4.20
C TRP A 53 -15.22 3.18 -2.97
N PHE A 54 -14.44 2.12 -3.18
CA PHE A 54 -13.94 1.25 -2.11
C PHE A 54 -13.05 2.02 -1.12
N LEU A 55 -12.03 2.75 -1.62
CA LEU A 55 -11.08 3.49 -0.78
C LEU A 55 -11.71 4.69 -0.03
N GLN A 56 -12.88 5.12 -0.45
CA GLN A 56 -13.69 6.13 0.24
C GLN A 56 -14.75 5.53 1.16
N GLY A 57 -14.78 4.22 1.33
CA GLY A 57 -15.73 3.51 2.17
C GLY A 57 -15.66 3.95 3.65
N PRO A 58 -16.72 3.66 4.43
CA PRO A 58 -16.83 4.12 5.82
C PRO A 58 -15.64 3.71 6.70
N TRP A 59 -15.11 2.51 6.48
CA TRP A 59 -13.96 1.99 7.21
C TRP A 59 -12.70 2.84 6.99
N PHE A 60 -12.36 3.12 5.73
CA PHE A 60 -11.18 3.93 5.41
C PHE A 60 -11.33 5.38 5.85
N ARG A 61 -12.56 5.92 5.78
CA ARG A 61 -12.88 7.26 6.32
C ARG A 61 -12.69 7.32 7.83
N ALA A 62 -13.13 6.31 8.57
CA ALA A 62 -12.93 6.26 10.03
C ALA A 62 -11.43 6.25 10.38
N MET A 63 -10.60 5.52 9.63
CA MET A 63 -9.16 5.45 9.85
C MET A 63 -8.42 6.73 9.49
N SER A 64 -8.83 7.40 8.42
CA SER A 64 -8.15 8.61 7.91
C SER A 64 -8.61 9.93 8.54
N GLY A 65 -9.62 9.89 9.41
CA GLY A 65 -10.23 11.09 9.98
C GLY A 65 -11.27 11.75 9.06
N GLY A 66 -11.88 10.98 8.15
CA GLY A 66 -13.04 11.40 7.35
C GLY A 66 -12.84 11.47 5.84
N THR A 67 -11.60 11.46 5.36
CA THR A 67 -11.28 11.67 3.92
C THR A 67 -11.28 10.40 3.07
N GLY A 68 -11.10 9.23 3.69
CA GLY A 68 -10.74 7.99 2.99
C GLY A 68 -9.27 8.00 2.53
N PHE A 69 -8.87 6.99 1.80
CA PHE A 69 -7.51 6.88 1.26
C PHE A 69 -7.47 7.25 -0.22
N ALA A 70 -6.43 7.96 -0.63
CA ALA A 70 -6.17 8.30 -2.02
C ALA A 70 -5.60 7.09 -2.79
N ALA A 71 -4.73 6.34 -2.12
CA ALA A 71 -4.12 5.12 -2.61
C ALA A 71 -3.88 4.14 -1.45
N ALA A 72 -3.52 2.91 -1.75
CA ALA A 72 -3.13 1.90 -0.78
C ALA A 72 -2.23 0.85 -1.42
N THR A 73 -1.26 0.34 -0.66
CA THR A 73 -0.31 -0.70 -1.08
C THR A 73 -0.66 -2.05 -0.47
N ILE A 74 -0.66 -3.09 -1.31
CA ILE A 74 -0.85 -4.49 -0.92
C ILE A 74 0.28 -5.31 -1.56
N GLY A 75 1.39 -5.43 -0.85
CA GLY A 75 2.60 -6.09 -1.37
C GLY A 75 3.21 -5.33 -2.55
N HIS A 76 3.27 -5.96 -3.73
CA HIS A 76 3.70 -5.34 -4.99
C HIS A 76 2.54 -4.81 -5.85
N VAL A 77 1.39 -4.56 -5.24
CA VAL A 77 0.22 -3.95 -5.90
C VAL A 77 -0.12 -2.64 -5.21
N ILE A 78 -0.21 -1.57 -5.96
CA ILE A 78 -0.71 -0.26 -5.51
C ILE A 78 -2.06 -0.02 -6.17
N VAL A 79 -3.07 0.29 -5.38
CA VAL A 79 -4.40 0.66 -5.86
C VAL A 79 -4.65 2.12 -5.52
N ALA A 80 -5.22 2.89 -6.45
CA ALA A 80 -5.55 4.30 -6.23
C ALA A 80 -6.92 4.66 -6.80
N ARG A 81 -7.49 5.74 -6.29
CA ARG A 81 -8.79 6.25 -6.69
C ARG A 81 -8.83 6.70 -8.14
N ASP A 82 -7.79 7.39 -8.57
CA ASP A 82 -7.62 7.96 -9.91
C ASP A 82 -6.13 8.17 -10.22
N ILE A 83 -5.85 8.64 -11.42
CA ILE A 83 -4.47 8.86 -11.90
C ILE A 83 -3.78 9.97 -11.09
N GLY A 84 -4.50 11.05 -10.76
CA GLY A 84 -3.94 12.15 -9.95
C GLY A 84 -3.56 11.68 -8.54
N CYS A 85 -4.43 10.89 -7.89
CA CYS A 85 -4.13 10.26 -6.61
C CYS A 85 -2.91 9.35 -6.71
N MET A 86 -2.81 8.51 -7.76
CA MET A 86 -1.67 7.64 -7.99
C MET A 86 -0.37 8.45 -8.15
N ASP A 87 -0.40 9.50 -8.98
CA ASP A 87 0.79 10.32 -9.24
C ASP A 87 1.27 11.05 -7.98
N ASN A 88 0.35 11.59 -7.20
CA ASN A 88 0.66 12.32 -5.96
C ASN A 88 1.14 11.39 -4.83
N CYS A 89 0.58 10.18 -4.72
CA CYS A 89 0.90 9.26 -3.64
C CYS A 89 2.02 8.27 -4.00
N ARG A 90 2.50 8.24 -5.25
CA ARG A 90 3.42 7.19 -5.72
C ARG A 90 4.65 7.03 -4.85
N VAL A 91 5.31 8.12 -4.46
CA VAL A 91 6.51 8.06 -3.62
C VAL A 91 6.17 7.40 -2.27
N HIS A 92 5.08 7.82 -1.65
CA HIS A 92 4.55 7.28 -0.41
C HIS A 92 4.28 5.77 -0.53
N GLU A 93 3.50 5.37 -1.52
CA GLU A 93 3.12 3.97 -1.72
C GLU A 93 4.32 3.07 -2.02
N HIS A 94 5.32 3.56 -2.76
CA HIS A 94 6.56 2.82 -2.95
C HIS A 94 7.39 2.63 -1.67
N VAL A 95 7.22 3.48 -0.65
CA VAL A 95 7.79 3.20 0.68
C VAL A 95 7.11 1.99 1.30
N HIS A 96 5.77 1.91 1.22
CA HIS A 96 5.03 0.73 1.70
C HIS A 96 5.42 -0.56 0.96
N VAL A 97 5.67 -0.49 -0.35
CA VAL A 97 6.25 -1.64 -1.08
C VAL A 97 7.58 -2.08 -0.47
N ARG A 98 8.51 -1.13 -0.21
CA ARG A 98 9.79 -1.45 0.43
C ARG A 98 9.62 -1.99 1.86
N GLN A 99 8.63 -1.52 2.59
CA GLN A 99 8.27 -2.07 3.90
C GLN A 99 7.76 -3.50 3.78
N CYS A 100 6.91 -3.80 2.79
CA CYS A 100 6.50 -5.17 2.48
C CYS A 100 7.71 -6.06 2.10
N GLU A 101 8.66 -5.56 1.33
CA GLU A 101 9.89 -6.28 0.99
C GLU A 101 10.76 -6.57 2.22
N ARG A 102 10.80 -5.65 3.18
CA ARG A 102 11.56 -5.81 4.43
C ARG A 102 10.91 -6.79 5.40
N TRP A 103 9.59 -6.76 5.52
CA TRP A 103 8.83 -7.52 6.52
C TRP A 103 8.15 -8.79 5.96
N GLY A 104 8.00 -8.91 4.65
CA GLY A 104 7.31 -10.02 3.99
C GLY A 104 5.88 -10.21 4.49
N ALA A 105 5.50 -11.45 4.70
CA ALA A 105 4.16 -11.83 5.18
C ALA A 105 3.82 -11.26 6.58
N LEU A 106 4.80 -10.80 7.34
CA LEU A 106 4.58 -10.20 8.67
C LEU A 106 4.18 -8.72 8.58
N PHE A 107 4.34 -8.08 7.42
CA PHE A 107 4.06 -6.64 7.28
C PHE A 107 2.63 -6.25 7.70
N PRO A 108 1.55 -6.93 7.26
CA PRO A 108 0.19 -6.57 7.66
C PRO A 108 0.01 -6.60 9.19
N LEU A 109 0.57 -7.60 9.87
CA LEU A 109 0.50 -7.71 11.32
C LEU A 109 1.28 -6.59 12.01
N ALA A 110 2.49 -6.28 11.51
CA ALA A 110 3.33 -5.22 12.03
C ALA A 110 2.67 -3.84 11.84
N TYR A 111 2.05 -3.60 10.66
CA TYR A 111 1.34 -2.36 10.36
C TYR A 111 0.12 -2.17 11.28
N VAL A 112 -0.73 -3.19 11.38
CA VAL A 112 -1.90 -3.16 12.26
C VAL A 112 -1.48 -2.99 13.72
N GLY A 113 -0.49 -3.73 14.19
CA GLY A 113 0.02 -3.62 15.56
C GLY A 113 0.57 -2.23 15.87
N ALA A 114 1.33 -1.63 14.95
CA ALA A 114 1.83 -0.27 15.10
C ALA A 114 0.71 0.78 15.14
N GLY A 115 -0.33 0.62 14.31
CA GLY A 115 -1.50 1.48 14.28
C GLY A 115 -2.33 1.39 15.57
N LEU A 116 -2.60 0.17 16.03
CA LEU A 116 -3.32 -0.04 17.30
C LEU A 116 -2.55 0.53 18.49
N TYR A 117 -1.23 0.34 18.53
CA TYR A 117 -0.38 0.93 19.56
C TYR A 117 -0.43 2.47 19.53
N ALA A 118 -0.38 3.08 18.35
CA ALA A 118 -0.47 4.52 18.18
C ALA A 118 -1.83 5.06 18.65
N ALA A 119 -2.94 4.41 18.26
CA ALA A 119 -4.29 4.78 18.67
C ALA A 119 -4.48 4.66 20.19
N TRP A 120 -4.01 3.57 20.78
CA TRP A 120 -4.06 3.34 22.23
C TRP A 120 -3.28 4.41 23.01
N ARG A 121 -2.05 4.70 22.58
CA ARG A 121 -1.19 5.70 23.21
C ARG A 121 -1.76 7.11 23.12
N ALA A 122 -2.27 7.47 21.95
CA ALA A 122 -2.83 8.81 21.71
C ALA A 122 -4.28 8.99 22.20
N ARG A 123 -4.93 7.89 22.61
CA ARG A 123 -6.36 7.86 23.00
C ARG A 123 -7.30 8.46 21.94
N ARG A 124 -6.93 8.31 20.67
CA ARG A 124 -7.74 8.75 19.53
C ARG A 124 -7.55 7.79 18.35
N TRP A 125 -8.67 7.43 17.69
CA TRP A 125 -8.65 6.43 16.61
C TRP A 125 -7.89 6.92 15.37
N SER A 126 -7.95 8.21 15.04
CA SER A 126 -7.21 8.76 13.89
C SER A 126 -5.69 8.58 14.01
N ALA A 127 -5.15 8.42 15.23
CA ALA A 127 -3.73 8.13 15.43
C ALA A 127 -3.31 6.77 14.86
N TYR A 128 -4.26 5.84 14.67
CA TYR A 128 -4.01 4.57 14.00
C TYR A 128 -3.30 4.76 12.65
N TYR A 129 -3.70 5.76 11.89
CA TYR A 129 -3.10 6.12 10.62
C TYR A 129 -2.03 7.21 10.79
N TRP A 130 -2.40 8.35 11.38
CA TRP A 130 -1.54 9.53 11.40
C TRP A 130 -0.26 9.37 12.21
N ASP A 131 -0.30 8.61 13.31
CA ASP A 131 0.85 8.40 14.20
C ASP A 131 1.49 7.00 14.02
N ASN A 132 1.00 6.19 13.07
CA ASN A 132 1.59 4.91 12.72
C ASN A 132 3.03 5.11 12.22
N ARG A 133 3.98 4.35 12.76
CA ARG A 133 5.41 4.48 12.41
C ARG A 133 5.67 4.27 10.92
N PHE A 134 4.93 3.36 10.29
CA PHE A 134 5.09 3.04 8.87
C PHE A 134 4.59 4.18 7.98
N GLU A 135 3.49 4.81 8.37
CA GLU A 135 2.95 5.99 7.70
C GLU A 135 3.86 7.21 7.85
N ARG A 136 4.45 7.37 9.03
CA ARG A 136 5.42 8.45 9.28
C ARG A 136 6.68 8.29 8.43
N GLU A 137 7.17 7.04 8.28
CA GLU A 137 8.30 6.72 7.40
C GLU A 137 7.94 7.03 5.93
N ALA A 138 6.72 6.68 5.49
CA ALA A 138 6.27 6.94 4.12
C ALA A 138 6.15 8.45 3.83
N ARG A 139 5.53 9.23 4.73
CA ARG A 139 5.42 10.69 4.59
C ARG A 139 6.76 11.41 4.63
N ALA A 140 7.73 10.91 5.38
CA ALA A 140 9.07 11.49 5.41
C ALA A 140 9.82 11.38 4.07
N ALA A 141 9.40 10.51 3.18
CA ALA A 141 9.98 10.34 1.85
C ALA A 141 9.34 11.24 0.78
N GLU A 142 8.25 11.95 1.11
CA GLU A 142 7.56 12.88 0.20
C GLU A 142 8.22 14.27 0.16
N VAL A 143 9.20 14.52 1.04
CA VAL A 143 9.88 15.83 1.22
C VAL A 143 11.09 15.96 0.31
#